data_1aa832b1e1599487049c5928db8adbe8
#
_entry.id   1aa832b1e1599487049c5928db8adbe8
#
_cell.length_a   1.000
_cell.length_b   1.000
_cell.length_c   1.000
_cell.angle_alpha   90.00
_cell.angle_beta   90.00
_cell.angle_gamma   90.00
#
_symmetry.space_group_name_H-M   'P 1'
#
loop_
_entity.id
_entity.type
_entity.pdbx_description
1 polymer ?
#
loop_
_entity_poly.entity_id
_entity_poly.type
_entity_poly.pdbx_seq_one_letter_code
_entity_poly.pdbx_strand_id
1 'polypeptide(L)'
;MLSILDILEDTTVDGPGFRTAIYAAGCPNGCPGCHNPESWDINRGRWMSTDEILQKVLADNFADGTFSGGDPMYQPEGFTELARAIKRQSRKNIWCYTGYTFEALLRNPRQAKLLEYIDVLVDGKFQKDLRDEELYFRGSSNQRLIDVQASLKANETVSYYYNPGI
;
A
#
# COMPACT_ATOMS: atom_id res chain seq x y z
N MET A 1 0.13 2.81 -17.18
CA MET A 1 -1.28 2.46 -16.91
C MET A 1 -1.37 1.55 -15.70
N LEU A 2 -2.37 1.77 -14.89
CA LEU A 2 -2.66 0.94 -13.71
C LEU A 2 -4.12 0.46 -13.77
N SER A 3 -4.35 -0.79 -13.44
CA SER A 3 -5.70 -1.32 -13.27
C SER A 3 -6.15 -1.05 -11.84
N ILE A 4 -7.17 -0.21 -11.68
CA ILE A 4 -7.62 0.32 -10.41
C ILE A 4 -9.08 -0.06 -10.18
N LEU A 5 -9.38 -0.60 -9.01
CA LEU A 5 -10.76 -0.92 -8.60
C LEU A 5 -11.50 0.32 -8.18
N ASP A 6 -10.88 1.15 -7.36
CA ASP A 6 -11.50 2.33 -6.78
C ASP A 6 -10.46 3.30 -6.24
N ILE A 7 -10.85 4.55 -6.08
CA ILE A 7 -10.08 5.57 -5.38
C ILE A 7 -11.02 6.21 -4.37
N LEU A 8 -10.72 6.04 -3.08
CA LEU A 8 -11.52 6.60 -1.99
C LEU A 8 -10.80 7.80 -1.37
N GLU A 9 -11.51 8.92 -1.31
CA GLU A 9 -11.01 10.14 -0.68
C GLU A 9 -11.39 10.16 0.81
N ASP A 10 -10.57 10.83 1.60
CA ASP A 10 -10.83 11.08 3.03
C ASP A 10 -11.07 9.81 3.87
N THR A 11 -10.43 8.70 3.52
CA THR A 11 -10.48 7.49 4.34
C THR A 11 -9.58 7.63 5.56
N THR A 12 -10.01 7.03 6.68
CA THR A 12 -9.25 7.02 7.94
C THR A 12 -8.87 5.60 8.38
N VAL A 13 -9.22 4.58 7.59
CA VAL A 13 -8.98 3.18 7.96
C VAL A 13 -7.75 2.57 7.27
N ASP A 14 -7.22 3.23 6.26
CA ASP A 14 -6.10 2.76 5.45
C ASP A 14 -4.78 3.42 5.83
N GLY A 15 -4.57 3.69 7.09
CA GLY A 15 -3.41 4.37 7.63
C GLY A 15 -3.82 5.55 8.51
N PRO A 16 -2.86 6.19 9.19
CA PRO A 16 -3.16 7.31 10.09
C PRO A 16 -3.56 8.57 9.34
N GLY A 17 -4.47 9.33 9.94
CA GLY A 17 -4.97 10.59 9.38
C GLY A 17 -5.91 10.38 8.20
N PHE A 18 -6.21 11.46 7.49
CA PHE A 18 -7.03 11.40 6.28
C PHE A 18 -6.15 10.99 5.10
N ARG A 19 -6.63 10.07 4.28
CA ARG A 19 -5.85 9.52 3.18
C ARG A 19 -6.69 9.37 1.92
N THR A 20 -6.04 9.52 0.78
CA THR A 20 -6.58 9.09 -0.51
C THR A 20 -6.08 7.68 -0.75
N ALA A 21 -6.99 6.70 -0.72
CA ALA A 21 -6.66 5.30 -0.90
C ALA A 21 -6.90 4.88 -2.33
N ILE A 22 -5.90 4.27 -2.94
CA ILE A 22 -5.94 3.76 -4.30
C ILE A 22 -5.97 2.23 -4.20
N TYR A 23 -7.09 1.64 -4.62
CA TYR A 23 -7.31 0.21 -4.55
C TYR A 23 -6.98 -0.43 -5.88
N ALA A 24 -5.86 -1.15 -5.92
CA ALA A 24 -5.39 -1.86 -7.11
C ALA A 24 -6.25 -3.09 -7.40
N ALA A 25 -6.45 -3.39 -8.67
CA ALA A 25 -6.95 -4.68 -9.11
C ALA A 25 -5.78 -5.65 -9.29
N GLY A 26 -6.04 -6.94 -9.08
CA GLY A 26 -5.03 -8.00 -9.22
C GLY A 26 -4.34 -8.31 -7.91
N CYS A 27 -4.43 -9.56 -7.50
CA CYS A 27 -3.72 -10.08 -6.34
C CYS A 27 -3.49 -11.58 -6.52
N PRO A 28 -2.23 -12.03 -6.60
CA PRO A 28 -1.94 -13.45 -6.76
C PRO A 28 -2.00 -14.26 -5.46
N ASN A 29 -2.23 -13.59 -4.32
CA ASN A 29 -2.07 -14.21 -3.01
C ASN A 29 -3.19 -15.19 -2.64
N GLY A 30 -4.44 -14.96 -3.09
CA GLY A 30 -5.56 -15.87 -2.86
C GLY A 30 -5.82 -16.18 -1.39
N CYS A 31 -5.68 -15.21 -0.49
CA CYS A 31 -5.77 -15.44 0.94
C CYS A 31 -7.16 -15.93 1.36
N PRO A 32 -7.28 -17.08 2.04
CA PRO A 32 -8.57 -17.50 2.60
C PRO A 32 -9.10 -16.46 3.58
N GLY A 33 -10.39 -16.12 3.46
CA GLY A 33 -11.02 -15.11 4.30
C GLY A 33 -10.67 -13.67 3.96
N CYS A 34 -10.04 -13.43 2.81
CA CYS A 34 -9.75 -12.08 2.32
C CYS A 34 -11.02 -11.22 2.30
N HIS A 35 -10.91 -9.97 2.77
CA HIS A 35 -12.05 -9.04 2.80
C HIS A 35 -12.53 -8.62 1.41
N ASN A 36 -11.70 -8.75 0.39
CA ASN A 36 -12.01 -8.29 -0.96
C ASN A 36 -11.52 -9.29 -2.02
N PRO A 37 -12.11 -10.50 -2.09
CA PRO A 37 -11.70 -11.48 -3.09
C PRO A 37 -11.95 -11.03 -4.54
N GLU A 38 -12.82 -10.07 -4.74
CA GLU A 38 -13.09 -9.48 -6.06
C GLU A 38 -11.87 -8.75 -6.62
N SER A 39 -10.95 -8.34 -5.76
CA SER A 39 -9.72 -7.63 -6.15
C SER A 39 -8.67 -8.54 -6.77
N TRP A 40 -8.87 -9.87 -6.75
CA TRP A 40 -7.87 -10.82 -7.25
C TRP A 40 -7.70 -10.79 -8.76
N ASP A 41 -8.73 -10.40 -9.48
CA ASP A 41 -8.69 -10.34 -10.95
C ASP A 41 -8.32 -8.94 -11.43
N ILE A 42 -7.16 -8.83 -12.09
CA ILE A 42 -6.68 -7.56 -12.64
C ILE A 42 -7.62 -6.98 -13.70
N ASN A 43 -8.41 -7.83 -14.36
CA ASN A 43 -9.35 -7.38 -15.38
C ASN A 43 -10.62 -6.74 -14.82
N ARG A 44 -10.85 -6.83 -13.53
CA ARG A 44 -11.99 -6.16 -12.88
C ARG A 44 -11.76 -4.68 -12.61
N GLY A 45 -10.52 -4.23 -12.74
CA GLY A 45 -10.20 -2.82 -12.56
C GLY A 45 -10.45 -2.00 -13.81
N ARG A 46 -10.49 -0.69 -13.63
CA ARG A 46 -10.45 0.27 -14.72
C ARG A 46 -9.01 0.67 -14.99
N TRP A 47 -8.59 0.61 -16.23
CA TRP A 47 -7.25 1.05 -16.63
C TRP A 47 -7.20 2.58 -16.62
N MET A 48 -6.30 3.12 -15.80
CA MET A 48 -6.11 4.55 -15.63
C MET A 48 -4.64 4.90 -15.84
N SER A 49 -4.40 6.08 -16.38
CA SER A 49 -3.03 6.59 -16.47
C SER A 49 -2.53 7.00 -15.09
N THR A 50 -1.23 6.92 -14.87
CA THR A 50 -0.61 7.43 -13.64
C THR A 50 -0.95 8.90 -13.42
N ASP A 51 -1.02 9.68 -14.49
CA ASP A 51 -1.34 11.10 -14.41
C ASP A 51 -2.76 11.37 -13.90
N GLU A 52 -3.75 10.62 -14.39
CA GLU A 52 -5.13 10.70 -13.89
C GLU A 52 -5.20 10.45 -12.39
N ILE A 53 -4.51 9.42 -11.91
CA ILE A 53 -4.49 9.04 -10.50
C ILE A 53 -3.77 10.12 -9.69
N LEU A 54 -2.64 10.60 -10.20
CA LEU A 54 -1.86 11.65 -9.56
C LEU A 54 -2.69 12.91 -9.32
N GLN A 55 -3.48 13.34 -10.32
CA GLN A 55 -4.31 14.52 -10.18
C GLN A 55 -5.34 14.37 -9.06
N LYS A 56 -5.90 13.18 -8.90
CA LYS A 56 -6.84 12.90 -7.81
C LYS A 56 -6.15 12.95 -6.44
N VAL A 57 -4.95 12.43 -6.33
CA VAL A 57 -4.16 12.46 -5.09
C VAL A 57 -3.78 13.90 -4.72
N LEU A 58 -3.33 14.67 -5.70
CA LEU A 58 -2.88 16.04 -5.48
C LEU A 58 -4.03 17.04 -5.28
N ALA A 59 -5.27 16.69 -5.67
CA ALA A 59 -6.43 17.56 -5.50
C ALA A 59 -6.74 17.86 -4.04
N ASP A 60 -6.44 16.94 -3.13
CA ASP A 60 -6.56 17.16 -1.70
C ASP A 60 -5.20 17.54 -1.13
N ASN A 61 -5.09 18.77 -0.60
CA ASN A 61 -3.85 19.29 -0.07
C ASN A 61 -3.46 18.70 1.29
N PHE A 62 -4.40 18.06 1.99
CA PHE A 62 -4.21 17.59 3.36
C PHE A 62 -4.08 16.07 3.48
N ALA A 63 -4.76 15.31 2.62
CA ALA A 63 -4.72 13.87 2.69
C ALA A 63 -3.41 13.31 2.14
N ASP A 64 -2.85 12.34 2.86
CA ASP A 64 -1.72 11.54 2.39
C ASP A 64 -2.20 10.39 1.49
N GLY A 65 -1.30 9.58 0.96
CA GLY A 65 -1.66 8.51 0.04
C GLY A 65 -1.52 7.10 0.63
N THR A 66 -2.39 6.20 0.19
CA THR A 66 -2.31 4.77 0.52
C THR A 66 -2.52 3.95 -0.74
N PHE A 67 -1.66 2.97 -0.96
CA PHE A 67 -1.82 1.96 -2.00
C PHE A 67 -2.31 0.67 -1.34
N SER A 68 -3.44 0.19 -1.78
CA SER A 68 -4.10 -0.97 -1.20
C SER A 68 -4.91 -1.74 -2.27
N GLY A 69 -5.95 -2.44 -1.88
CA GLY A 69 -6.88 -3.13 -2.78
C GLY A 69 -6.57 -4.61 -2.90
N GLY A 70 -6.31 -5.07 -4.12
CA GLY A 70 -5.67 -6.33 -4.43
C GLY A 70 -4.25 -6.30 -3.89
N ASP A 71 -3.26 -6.25 -4.75
CA ASP A 71 -1.89 -6.06 -4.28
C ASP A 71 -1.16 -5.06 -5.19
N PRO A 72 -0.78 -3.88 -4.67
CA PRO A 72 -0.01 -2.91 -5.46
C PRO A 72 1.31 -3.47 -5.99
N MET A 73 1.90 -4.42 -5.28
CA MET A 73 3.16 -5.06 -5.71
C MET A 73 2.99 -6.03 -6.88
N TYR A 74 1.75 -6.27 -7.30
CA TYR A 74 1.44 -6.99 -8.53
C TYR A 74 1.56 -6.08 -9.77
N GLN A 75 1.54 -4.76 -9.58
CA GLN A 75 1.72 -3.75 -10.64
C GLN A 75 2.86 -2.79 -10.25
N PRO A 76 4.07 -3.30 -10.00
CA PRO A 76 5.12 -2.49 -9.36
C PRO A 76 5.60 -1.30 -10.20
N GLU A 77 5.68 -1.44 -11.52
CA GLU A 77 6.16 -0.36 -12.39
C GLU A 77 5.22 0.84 -12.37
N GLY A 78 3.93 0.60 -12.51
CA GLY A 78 2.93 1.68 -12.49
C GLY A 78 2.86 2.39 -11.14
N PHE A 79 2.88 1.63 -10.06
CA PHE A 79 2.88 2.22 -8.72
C PHE A 79 4.21 2.93 -8.39
N THR A 80 5.33 2.46 -8.93
CA THR A 80 6.62 3.16 -8.79
C THR A 80 6.55 4.53 -9.46
N GLU A 81 6.03 4.59 -10.68
CA GLU A 81 5.86 5.85 -11.42
C GLU A 81 4.96 6.82 -10.65
N LEU A 82 3.82 6.33 -10.15
CA LEU A 82 2.88 7.12 -9.37
C LEU A 82 3.49 7.63 -8.07
N ALA A 83 4.14 6.76 -7.31
CA ALA A 83 4.78 7.13 -6.04
C ALA A 83 5.88 8.17 -6.23
N ARG A 84 6.70 7.99 -7.27
CA ARG A 84 7.74 8.97 -7.62
C ARG A 84 7.14 10.34 -7.91
N ALA A 85 6.07 10.38 -8.69
CA ALA A 85 5.40 11.63 -9.04
C ALA A 85 4.78 12.31 -7.82
N ILE A 86 4.16 11.55 -6.92
CA ILE A 86 3.61 12.07 -5.66
C ILE A 86 4.72 12.70 -4.82
N LYS A 87 5.86 12.01 -4.69
CA LYS A 87 6.99 12.49 -3.87
C LYS A 87 7.67 13.73 -4.48
N ARG A 88 7.68 13.85 -5.80
CA ARG A 88 8.25 15.02 -6.48
C ARG A 88 7.38 16.27 -6.35
N GLN A 89 6.08 16.11 -6.30
CA GLN A 89 5.11 17.20 -6.38
C GLN A 89 4.43 17.52 -5.05
N SER A 90 4.69 16.76 -4.00
CA SER A 90 4.07 16.97 -2.69
C SER A 90 4.97 16.46 -1.56
N ARG A 91 4.54 16.71 -0.32
CA ARG A 91 5.18 16.17 0.89
C ARG A 91 4.39 15.02 1.49
N LYS A 92 3.45 14.47 0.75
CA LYS A 92 2.58 13.39 1.22
C LYS A 92 3.38 12.15 1.56
N ASN A 93 3.04 11.49 2.66
CA ASN A 93 3.56 10.16 2.92
C ASN A 93 2.73 9.11 2.19
N ILE A 94 3.33 7.95 1.94
CA ILE A 94 2.70 6.87 1.20
C ILE A 94 2.78 5.61 2.04
N TRP A 95 1.61 5.03 2.33
CA TRP A 95 1.47 3.70 2.90
C TRP A 95 1.16 2.70 1.79
N CYS A 96 1.68 1.49 1.91
CA CYS A 96 1.44 0.43 0.94
C CYS A 96 1.12 -0.88 1.67
N TYR A 97 -0.01 -1.47 1.31
CA TYR A 97 -0.43 -2.78 1.81
C TYR A 97 -0.05 -3.85 0.79
N THR A 98 0.54 -4.94 1.25
CA THR A 98 0.93 -6.04 0.37
C THR A 98 0.85 -7.38 1.11
N GLY A 99 0.57 -8.45 0.36
CA GLY A 99 0.66 -9.81 0.88
C GLY A 99 2.07 -10.38 0.83
N TYR A 100 3.00 -9.72 0.12
CA TYR A 100 4.41 -10.13 0.11
C TYR A 100 5.08 -9.73 1.42
N THR A 101 6.16 -10.42 1.78
CA THR A 101 7.01 -9.96 2.88
C THR A 101 8.01 -8.91 2.38
N PHE A 102 8.43 -8.02 3.26
CA PHE A 102 9.44 -7.01 2.94
C PHE A 102 10.71 -7.66 2.37
N GLU A 103 11.15 -8.77 2.96
CA GLU A 103 12.33 -9.52 2.53
C GLU A 103 12.18 -10.05 1.10
N ALA A 104 11.00 -10.56 0.77
CA ALA A 104 10.72 -11.04 -0.59
C ALA A 104 10.72 -9.90 -1.61
N LEU A 105 10.17 -8.75 -1.26
CA LEU A 105 10.15 -7.57 -2.11
C LEU A 105 11.55 -7.05 -2.41
N LEU A 106 12.44 -7.10 -1.43
CA LEU A 106 13.84 -6.66 -1.61
C LEU A 106 14.59 -7.53 -2.62
N ARG A 107 14.20 -8.80 -2.77
CA ARG A 107 14.83 -9.74 -3.72
C ARG A 107 14.34 -9.57 -5.16
N ASN A 108 13.25 -8.84 -5.38
CA ASN A 108 12.71 -8.59 -6.71
C ASN A 108 13.01 -7.14 -7.09
N PRO A 109 13.90 -6.89 -8.08
CA PRO A 109 14.31 -5.52 -8.44
C PRO A 109 13.15 -4.59 -8.82
N ARG A 110 12.10 -5.12 -9.46
CA ARG A 110 10.94 -4.33 -9.87
C ARG A 110 10.15 -3.86 -8.66
N GLN A 111 9.96 -4.73 -7.68
CA GLN A 111 9.22 -4.42 -6.45
C GLN A 111 10.07 -3.60 -5.49
N ALA A 112 11.36 -3.88 -5.41
CA ALA A 112 12.30 -3.12 -4.58
C ALA A 112 12.34 -1.64 -4.96
N LYS A 113 12.20 -1.33 -6.25
CA LYS A 113 12.14 0.06 -6.72
C LYS A 113 10.98 0.84 -6.12
N LEU A 114 9.82 0.22 -6.00
CA LEU A 114 8.66 0.86 -5.40
C LEU A 114 8.93 1.19 -3.92
N LEU A 115 9.62 0.32 -3.21
CA LEU A 115 9.95 0.53 -1.80
C LEU A 115 10.73 1.83 -1.55
N GLU A 116 11.50 2.30 -2.52
CA GLU A 116 12.25 3.55 -2.39
C GLU A 116 11.36 4.77 -2.13
N TYR A 117 10.09 4.69 -2.50
CA TYR A 117 9.12 5.79 -2.38
C TYR A 117 8.03 5.54 -1.33
N ILE A 118 8.06 4.41 -0.66
CA ILE A 118 7.08 4.04 0.37
C ILE A 118 7.60 4.42 1.74
N ASP A 119 6.76 5.04 2.54
CA ASP A 119 7.10 5.42 3.92
C ASP A 119 6.81 4.29 4.89
N VAL A 120 5.62 3.69 4.81
CA VAL A 120 5.23 2.57 5.66
C VAL A 120 4.66 1.44 4.81
N LEU A 121 5.16 0.24 5.03
CA LEU A 121 4.67 -0.98 4.40
C LEU A 121 3.91 -1.81 5.45
N VAL A 122 2.71 -2.22 5.09
CA VAL A 122 1.98 -3.24 5.85
C VAL A 122 2.14 -4.54 5.08
N ASP A 123 2.97 -5.45 5.59
CA ASP A 123 3.40 -6.63 4.84
C ASP A 123 2.83 -7.94 5.38
N GLY A 124 2.87 -8.95 4.53
CA GLY A 124 2.47 -10.30 4.88
C GLY A 124 1.03 -10.62 4.52
N LYS A 125 0.79 -11.88 4.17
CA LYS A 125 -0.53 -12.36 3.79
C LYS A 125 -1.49 -12.36 4.97
N PHE A 126 -2.74 -11.97 4.74
CA PHE A 126 -3.79 -12.13 5.73
C PHE A 126 -3.93 -13.60 6.11
N GLN A 127 -3.90 -13.88 7.40
CA GLN A 127 -4.09 -15.22 7.95
C GLN A 127 -5.34 -15.24 8.84
N LYS A 128 -6.36 -15.94 8.40
CA LYS A 128 -7.65 -16.01 9.09
C LYS A 128 -7.52 -16.46 10.55
N ASP A 129 -6.64 -17.41 10.84
CA ASP A 129 -6.41 -17.93 12.18
C ASP A 129 -5.75 -16.94 13.12
N LEU A 130 -5.13 -15.88 12.58
CA LEU A 130 -4.45 -14.81 13.32
C LEU A 130 -5.20 -13.49 13.23
N ARG A 131 -6.45 -13.52 12.78
CA ARG A 131 -7.30 -12.35 12.66
C ARG A 131 -7.47 -11.67 14.02
N ASP A 132 -7.27 -10.35 14.05
CA ASP A 132 -7.42 -9.55 15.26
C ASP A 132 -7.93 -8.16 14.87
N GLU A 133 -9.16 -7.87 15.25
CA GLU A 133 -9.83 -6.61 14.91
C GLU A 133 -9.35 -5.43 15.75
N GLU A 134 -8.61 -5.70 16.83
CA GLU A 134 -8.05 -4.66 17.70
C GLU A 134 -6.72 -4.09 17.18
N LEU A 135 -6.13 -4.72 16.18
CA LEU A 135 -4.87 -4.26 15.58
C LEU A 135 -5.08 -2.99 14.74
N TYR A 136 -4.19 -2.03 14.90
CA TYR A 136 -4.18 -0.84 14.05
C TYR A 136 -3.66 -1.19 12.65
N PHE A 137 -4.46 -0.91 11.62
CA PHE A 137 -4.12 -0.95 10.20
C PHE A 137 -3.70 -2.34 9.68
N ARG A 138 -3.93 -3.40 10.42
CA ARG A 138 -3.62 -4.79 10.04
C ARG A 138 -4.83 -5.67 10.25
N GLY A 139 -4.96 -6.70 9.42
CA GLY A 139 -6.06 -7.66 9.55
C GLY A 139 -5.71 -8.86 10.42
N SER A 140 -4.45 -9.24 10.51
CA SER A 140 -3.97 -10.39 11.27
C SER A 140 -2.64 -10.09 11.94
N SER A 141 -2.34 -10.80 13.05
CA SER A 141 -1.19 -10.50 13.90
C SER A 141 0.17 -10.81 13.27
N ASN A 142 0.19 -11.64 12.23
CA ASN A 142 1.42 -11.92 11.48
C ASN A 142 1.86 -10.77 10.57
N GLN A 143 0.96 -9.86 10.23
CA GLN A 143 1.28 -8.70 9.40
C GLN A 143 2.05 -7.67 10.21
N ARG A 144 2.99 -6.99 9.55
CA ARG A 144 3.89 -6.04 10.20
C ARG A 144 3.65 -4.63 9.67
N LEU A 145 3.86 -3.65 10.53
CA LEU A 145 4.01 -2.24 10.13
C LEU A 145 5.51 -1.94 10.07
N ILE A 146 6.01 -1.63 8.88
CA ILE A 146 7.45 -1.45 8.63
C ILE A 146 7.73 -0.02 8.23
N ASP A 147 8.68 0.62 8.93
CA ASP A 147 9.25 1.89 8.50
C ASP A 147 10.24 1.60 7.37
N VAL A 148 9.83 1.83 6.13
CA VAL A 148 10.59 1.41 4.96
C VAL A 148 11.90 2.18 4.83
N GLN A 149 11.88 3.49 4.99
CA GLN A 149 13.10 4.29 4.80
C GLN A 149 14.14 4.01 5.88
N ALA A 150 13.71 3.86 7.13
CA ALA A 150 14.60 3.45 8.21
C ALA A 150 15.16 2.05 7.96
N SER A 151 14.34 1.13 7.46
CA SER A 151 14.76 -0.24 7.14
C SER A 151 15.81 -0.28 6.02
N LEU A 152 15.61 0.50 4.96
CA LEU A 152 16.57 0.57 3.85
C LEU A 152 17.91 1.15 4.30
N LYS A 153 17.90 2.16 5.16
CA LYS A 153 19.11 2.78 5.70
C LYS A 153 19.89 1.85 6.63
N ALA A 154 19.14 1.13 7.49
CA ALA A 154 19.74 0.22 8.47
C ALA A 154 20.13 -1.13 7.87
N ASN A 155 19.69 -1.44 6.65
CA ASN A 155 19.84 -2.74 6.02
C ASN A 155 19.27 -3.88 6.87
N GLU A 156 18.18 -3.59 7.59
CA GLU A 156 17.42 -4.54 8.41
C GLU A 156 15.98 -4.05 8.55
N THR A 157 15.06 -4.94 8.93
CA THR A 157 13.66 -4.58 9.11
C THR A 157 13.47 -3.75 10.39
N VAL A 158 12.99 -2.52 10.22
CA VAL A 158 12.69 -1.60 11.32
C VAL A 158 11.19 -1.40 11.41
N SER A 159 10.60 -1.67 12.57
CA SER A 159 9.17 -1.53 12.80
C SER A 159 8.74 -0.07 12.84
N TYR A 160 7.54 0.20 12.31
CA TYR A 160 6.86 1.47 12.48
C TYR A 160 5.93 1.38 13.68
N TYR A 161 5.96 2.38 14.55
CA TYR A 161 5.11 2.43 15.73
C TYR A 161 4.07 3.53 15.59
N TYR A 162 2.80 3.15 15.66
CA TYR A 162 1.68 4.09 15.65
C TYR A 162 1.26 4.38 17.10
N ASN A 163 1.17 5.66 17.45
CA ASN A 163 0.72 6.09 18.77
C ASN A 163 -0.53 6.96 18.64
N PRO A 164 -1.73 6.39 18.88
CA PRO A 164 -2.99 7.15 18.79
C PRO A 164 -3.23 8.10 19.95
N GLY A 165 -2.44 8.03 21.03
CA GLY A 165 -2.62 8.83 22.25
C GLY A 165 -1.96 10.19 22.25
N ILE A 166 -1.38 10.60 21.15
CA ILE A 166 -0.68 11.90 21.03
C ILE A 166 -1.48 12.87 20.20
#